data_e83dc72558f632a9005c8769709f7c87
#
_entry.id   e83dc72558f632a9005c8769709f7c87
#
_cell.length_a   1.000
_cell.length_b   1.000
_cell.length_c   1.000
_cell.angle_alpha   90.00
_cell.angle_beta   90.00
_cell.angle_gamma   90.00
#
_symmetry.space_group_name_H-M   'P 1'
#
loop_
_entity.id
_entity.type
_entity.pdbx_description
1 polymer ?
#
loop_
_entity_poly.entity_id
_entity_poly.type
_entity_poly.pdbx_seq_one_letter_code
_entity_poly.pdbx_strand_id
1 'polypeptide(L)'
;MTCFVSEFKRLGRDKVLDYESTVFLAGSLIEAGSDTTRVALNQLVAGAALFPDFVQRARQDLDNLCGADAQRLPVASDIASLPYIKAIGKEVLRWK
;
A
#
# COMPACT_ATOMS: atom_id res chain seq x y z
N MET A 1 4.70 17.72 5.38
CA MET A 1 3.93 16.78 4.57
C MET A 1 2.63 17.45 4.15
N THR A 2 2.38 17.61 2.88
CA THR A 2 1.14 18.19 2.35
C THR A 2 0.09 17.09 2.19
N CYS A 3 -1.10 17.29 2.68
CA CYS A 3 -2.21 16.38 2.44
C CYS A 3 -3.03 16.83 1.23
N PHE A 4 -3.85 15.92 0.67
CA PHE A 4 -4.70 16.20 -0.47
C PHE A 4 -5.55 17.48 -0.28
N VAL A 5 -6.20 17.64 0.88
CA VAL A 5 -7.10 18.76 1.14
C VAL A 5 -6.34 20.09 1.15
N SER A 6 -5.15 20.14 1.77
CA SER A 6 -4.35 21.37 1.78
C SER A 6 -3.84 21.74 0.38
N GLU A 7 -3.44 20.75 -0.42
CA GLU A 7 -3.00 20.97 -1.78
C GLU A 7 -4.17 21.39 -2.69
N PHE A 8 -5.34 20.79 -2.50
CA PHE A 8 -6.56 21.14 -3.21
C PHE A 8 -6.96 22.61 -2.97
N LYS A 9 -6.90 23.07 -1.72
CA LYS A 9 -7.13 24.47 -1.35
C LYS A 9 -6.05 25.38 -1.93
N ARG A 10 -4.78 25.00 -1.83
CA ARG A 10 -3.65 25.78 -2.36
C ARG A 10 -3.79 26.06 -3.86
N LEU A 11 -4.30 25.08 -4.60
CA LEU A 11 -4.56 25.22 -6.04
C LEU A 11 -5.84 26.01 -6.37
N GLY A 12 -6.57 26.49 -5.38
CA GLY A 12 -7.81 27.24 -5.54
C GLY A 12 -8.96 26.42 -6.12
N ARG A 13 -8.87 25.09 -6.07
CA ARG A 13 -9.91 24.19 -6.59
C ARG A 13 -11.16 24.16 -5.71
N ASP A 14 -11.04 24.54 -4.45
CA ASP A 14 -12.15 24.74 -3.52
C ASP A 14 -13.13 25.85 -3.97
N LYS A 15 -12.70 26.72 -4.89
CA LYS A 15 -13.58 27.74 -5.50
C LYS A 15 -14.46 27.19 -6.62
N VAL A 16 -14.12 26.01 -7.16
CA VAL A 16 -14.87 25.34 -8.24
C VAL A 16 -15.96 24.44 -7.68
N LEU A 17 -15.75 23.89 -6.50
CA LEU A 17 -16.68 23.04 -5.78
C LEU A 17 -17.17 23.75 -4.52
N ASP A 18 -18.43 23.54 -4.17
CA ASP A 18 -18.96 24.00 -2.88
C ASP A 18 -18.33 23.23 -1.71
N TYR A 19 -18.56 23.71 -0.51
CA TYR A 19 -18.00 23.11 0.71
C TYR A 19 -18.43 21.64 0.88
N GLU A 20 -19.69 21.35 0.66
CA GLU A 20 -20.25 20.02 0.81
C GLU A 20 -19.63 19.03 -0.16
N SER A 21 -19.53 19.36 -1.43
CA SER A 21 -18.88 18.53 -2.45
C SER A 21 -17.40 18.30 -2.13
N THR A 22 -16.69 19.29 -1.61
CA THR A 22 -15.29 19.17 -1.22
C THR A 22 -15.13 18.20 -0.05
N VAL A 23 -16.02 18.27 0.96
CA VAL A 23 -16.01 17.35 2.11
C VAL A 23 -16.32 15.92 1.67
N PHE A 24 -17.31 15.71 0.82
CA PHE A 24 -17.63 14.39 0.29
C PHE A 24 -16.49 13.81 -0.55
N LEU A 25 -15.84 14.61 -1.37
CA LEU A 25 -14.69 14.16 -2.15
C LEU A 25 -13.54 13.70 -1.24
N ALA A 26 -13.20 14.49 -0.22
CA ALA A 26 -12.15 14.15 0.73
C ALA A 26 -12.50 12.87 1.53
N GLY A 27 -13.75 12.75 1.98
CA GLY A 27 -14.26 11.57 2.68
C GLY A 27 -14.18 10.30 1.81
N SER A 28 -14.58 10.40 0.55
CA SER A 28 -14.53 9.29 -0.41
C SER A 28 -13.10 8.80 -0.66
N LEU A 29 -12.12 9.70 -0.69
CA LEU A 29 -10.71 9.32 -0.84
C LEU A 29 -10.18 8.58 0.38
N ILE A 30 -10.56 8.98 1.59
CA ILE A 30 -10.20 8.29 2.83
C ILE A 30 -10.83 6.89 2.85
N GLU A 31 -12.11 6.78 2.52
CA GLU A 31 -12.83 5.51 2.49
C GLU A 31 -12.19 4.54 1.48
N ALA A 32 -11.99 4.98 0.26
CA ALA A 32 -11.38 4.16 -0.78
C ALA A 32 -9.96 3.71 -0.41
N GLY A 33 -9.15 4.59 0.18
CA GLY A 33 -7.79 4.29 0.60
C GLY A 33 -7.71 3.35 1.80
N SER A 34 -8.68 3.40 2.71
CA SER A 34 -8.72 2.52 3.89
C SER A 34 -9.12 1.09 3.54
N ASP A 35 -10.21 0.92 2.83
CA ASP A 35 -10.83 -0.39 2.63
C ASP A 35 -10.07 -1.28 1.67
N THR A 36 -9.62 -0.75 0.55
CA THR A 36 -8.91 -1.54 -0.48
C THR A 36 -7.60 -2.10 0.04
N THR A 37 -6.80 -1.29 0.70
CA THR A 37 -5.50 -1.73 1.28
C THR A 37 -5.72 -2.72 2.42
N ARG A 38 -6.71 -2.52 3.27
CA ARG A 38 -7.06 -3.44 4.35
C ARG A 38 -7.46 -4.81 3.81
N VAL A 39 -8.29 -4.86 2.79
CA VAL A 39 -8.71 -6.12 2.15
C VAL A 39 -7.50 -6.84 1.55
N ALA A 40 -6.63 -6.14 0.83
CA ALA A 40 -5.42 -6.71 0.25
C ALA A 40 -4.48 -7.30 1.32
N LEU A 41 -4.29 -6.59 2.43
CA LEU A 41 -3.48 -7.09 3.54
C LEU A 41 -4.10 -8.32 4.22
N ASN A 42 -5.42 -8.35 4.40
CA ASN A 42 -6.12 -9.52 4.94
C ASN A 42 -5.97 -10.74 4.02
N GLN A 43 -6.06 -10.54 2.71
CA GLN A 43 -5.81 -11.61 1.73
C GLN A 43 -4.36 -12.10 1.78
N LEU A 44 -3.39 -11.21 1.95
CA LEU A 44 -1.99 -11.59 2.12
C LEU A 44 -1.79 -12.47 3.36
N VAL A 45 -2.39 -12.10 4.49
CA VAL A 45 -2.31 -12.88 5.74
C VAL A 45 -2.99 -14.24 5.58
N ALA A 46 -4.16 -14.31 4.96
CA ALA A 46 -4.86 -15.56 4.67
C ALA A 46 -4.01 -16.46 3.74
N GLY A 47 -3.43 -15.89 2.69
CA GLY A 47 -2.53 -16.60 1.79
C GLY A 47 -1.28 -17.14 2.51
N ALA A 48 -0.72 -16.35 3.41
CA ALA A 48 0.45 -16.76 4.21
C ALA A 48 0.14 -17.95 5.14
N ALA A 49 -1.07 -18.00 5.69
CA ALA A 49 -1.51 -19.11 6.52
C ALA A 49 -1.72 -20.40 5.71
N LEU A 50 -2.26 -20.27 4.49
CA LEU A 50 -2.55 -21.41 3.63
C LEU A 50 -1.32 -21.93 2.85
N PHE A 51 -0.41 -21.04 2.49
CA PHE A 51 0.77 -21.32 1.65
C PHE A 51 2.05 -20.76 2.28
N PRO A 52 2.56 -21.36 3.36
CA PRO A 52 3.69 -20.79 4.10
C PRO A 52 5.01 -20.72 3.32
N ASP A 53 5.16 -21.50 2.25
CA ASP A 53 6.40 -21.55 1.47
C ASP A 53 6.76 -20.21 0.82
N PHE A 54 5.78 -19.46 0.33
CA PHE A 54 6.05 -18.16 -0.26
C PHE A 54 6.53 -17.14 0.77
N VAL A 55 6.10 -17.28 2.02
CA VAL A 55 6.52 -16.39 3.12
C VAL A 55 8.02 -16.59 3.41
N GLN A 56 8.48 -17.84 3.43
CA GLN A 56 9.90 -18.16 3.62
C GLN A 56 10.75 -17.53 2.52
N ARG A 57 10.35 -17.70 1.27
CA ARG A 57 11.06 -17.12 0.13
C ARG A 57 11.08 -15.60 0.18
N ALA A 58 9.94 -14.98 0.51
CA ALA A 58 9.85 -13.53 0.64
C ALA A 58 10.77 -12.99 1.76
N ARG A 59 10.83 -13.69 2.89
CA ARG A 59 11.75 -13.36 3.98
C ARG A 59 13.21 -13.44 3.56
N GLN A 60 13.61 -14.50 2.85
CA GLN A 60 14.96 -14.64 2.34
C GLN A 60 15.35 -13.47 1.43
N ASP A 61 14.48 -13.08 0.53
CA ASP A 61 14.73 -11.93 -0.36
C ASP A 61 14.88 -10.62 0.43
N LEU A 62 14.05 -10.40 1.44
CA LEU A 62 14.15 -9.23 2.32
C LEU A 62 15.40 -9.26 3.20
N ASP A 63 15.76 -10.42 3.76
CA ASP A 63 16.97 -10.59 4.57
C ASP A 63 18.24 -10.35 3.75
N ASN A 64 18.27 -10.81 2.50
CA ASN A 64 19.37 -10.56 1.58
C ASN A 64 19.54 -9.07 1.25
N LEU A 65 18.46 -8.33 1.19
CA LEU A 65 18.48 -6.90 0.87
C LEU A 65 18.73 -6.01 2.10
N CYS A 66 18.04 -6.32 3.20
CA CYS A 66 18.02 -5.48 4.41
C CYS A 66 18.93 -5.98 5.53
N GLY A 67 19.52 -7.17 5.39
CA GLY A 67 20.29 -7.85 6.41
C GLY A 67 19.43 -8.79 7.26
N ALA A 68 20.00 -9.97 7.65
CA ALA A 68 19.31 -11.02 8.39
C ALA A 68 18.75 -10.56 9.74
N ASP A 69 19.37 -9.56 10.34
CA ASP A 69 18.96 -8.97 11.62
C ASP A 69 18.13 -7.68 11.44
N ALA A 70 17.50 -7.51 10.30
CA ALA A 70 16.74 -6.32 9.95
C ALA A 70 17.54 -5.02 10.21
N GLN A 71 18.75 -4.97 9.70
CA GLN A 71 19.67 -3.80 9.89
C GLN A 71 19.06 -2.50 9.36
N ARG A 72 18.15 -2.60 8.40
CA ARG A 72 17.30 -1.50 7.95
C ARG A 72 15.93 -2.01 7.54
N LEU A 73 14.95 -1.12 7.51
CA LEU A 73 13.64 -1.42 6.94
C LEU A 73 13.67 -1.24 5.41
N PRO A 74 12.87 -2.02 4.67
CA PRO A 74 12.71 -1.81 3.24
C PRO A 74 12.00 -0.48 2.97
N VAL A 75 12.38 0.17 1.88
CA VAL A 75 11.77 1.41 1.40
C VAL A 75 11.15 1.20 0.02
N ALA A 76 10.29 2.11 -0.40
CA ALA A 76 9.54 1.96 -1.65
C ALA A 76 10.44 1.75 -2.88
N SER A 77 11.62 2.37 -2.93
CA SER A 77 12.58 2.21 -4.02
C SER A 77 13.20 0.80 -4.10
N ASP A 78 13.15 0.02 -3.03
CA ASP A 78 13.68 -1.35 -3.01
C ASP A 78 12.84 -2.31 -3.84
N ILE A 79 11.59 -1.97 -4.17
CA ILE A 79 10.70 -2.85 -4.92
C ILE A 79 11.26 -3.27 -6.29
N ALA A 80 12.10 -2.42 -6.89
CA ALA A 80 12.79 -2.73 -8.14
C ALA A 80 13.77 -3.92 -7.99
N SER A 81 14.35 -4.09 -6.81
CA SER A 81 15.26 -5.19 -6.46
C SER A 81 14.56 -6.40 -5.83
N LEU A 82 13.24 -6.35 -5.70
CA LEU A 82 12.43 -7.38 -5.05
C LEU A 82 11.34 -7.90 -6.01
N PRO A 83 11.71 -8.56 -7.13
CA PRO A 83 10.74 -9.02 -8.11
C PRO A 83 9.73 -10.03 -7.55
N TYR A 84 10.13 -10.88 -6.61
CA TYR A 84 9.25 -11.85 -5.99
C TYR A 84 8.21 -11.17 -5.07
N ILE A 85 8.61 -10.20 -4.29
CA ILE A 85 7.68 -9.37 -3.47
C ILE A 85 6.68 -8.65 -4.37
N LYS A 86 7.13 -8.10 -5.50
CA LYS A 86 6.25 -7.49 -6.49
C LYS A 86 5.26 -8.49 -7.09
N ALA A 87 5.69 -9.72 -7.34
CA ALA A 87 4.82 -10.80 -7.81
C ALA A 87 3.78 -11.19 -6.77
N ILE A 88 4.16 -11.26 -5.49
CA ILE A 88 3.20 -11.51 -4.39
C ILE A 88 2.12 -10.44 -4.37
N GLY A 89 2.48 -9.16 -4.48
CA GLY A 89 1.50 -8.08 -4.53
C GLY A 89 0.48 -8.24 -5.68
N LYS A 90 0.94 -8.62 -6.86
CA LYS A 90 0.06 -8.91 -8.00
C LYS A 90 -0.84 -10.12 -7.76
N GLU A 91 -0.29 -11.18 -7.17
CA GLU A 91 -1.03 -12.39 -6.87
C GLU A 91 -2.11 -12.18 -5.80
N VAL A 92 -1.83 -11.36 -4.78
CA VAL A 92 -2.83 -10.96 -3.77
C VAL A 92 -4.02 -10.27 -4.43
N LEU A 93 -3.78 -9.41 -5.42
CA LEU A 93 -4.86 -8.74 -6.15
C LEU A 93 -5.63 -9.67 -7.10
N ARG A 94 -4.98 -10.72 -7.59
CA ARG A 94 -5.61 -11.73 -8.46
C ARG A 94 -6.42 -12.76 -7.64
N TRP A 95 -5.90 -13.14 -6.50
CA TRP A 95 -6.48 -14.16 -5.63
C TRP A 95 -7.73 -13.61 -4.93
N LYS A 96 -8.78 -14.40 -4.88
CA LYS A 96 -10.11 -13.98 -4.41
C LYS A 96 -10.13 -13.40 -3.02
#